data_ba11199fe402165448995d2369e2a28b
#
_entry.id   ba11199fe402165448995d2369e2a28b
#
_cell.length_a   1.000
_cell.length_b   1.000
_cell.length_c   1.000
_cell.angle_alpha   90.00
_cell.angle_beta   90.00
_cell.angle_gamma   90.00
#
_symmetry.space_group_name_H-M   'P 1'
#
loop_
_entity.id
_entity.type
_entity.pdbx_description
1 polymer ?
#
loop_
_entity_poly.entity_id
_entity_poly.type
_entity_poly.pdbx_seq_one_letter_code
_entity_poly.pdbx_strand_id
1 'polypeptide(L)'
;IFANLNYIVIDELHSYRGAFGGHLANIFRRMKRICGYYHSDPQFLCSSATIANPVELAEKICGITPGLIERDGSPAPEKVYKILQPPEIKGANDKVYGRYSASSVVKELIPKLVEKGEQFLVFTHSRRAVEVILKESRDRLEDAGFLGEKGQTDKIAGYRGGYTPLERRE
;
A
#
# COMPACT_ATOMS: atom_id res chain seq x y z
N ILE A 1 -30.32 -17.70 -2.84
CA ILE A 1 -28.94 -17.27 -3.08
C ILE A 1 -28.07 -18.50 -3.28
N PHE A 2 -27.97 -19.43 -2.32
CA PHE A 2 -27.03 -20.56 -2.36
C PHE A 2 -27.27 -21.55 -3.51
N ALA A 3 -28.51 -21.77 -3.93
CA ALA A 3 -28.81 -22.67 -5.06
C ALA A 3 -28.25 -22.17 -6.41
N ASN A 4 -27.99 -20.87 -6.53
CA ASN A 4 -27.50 -20.23 -7.77
C ASN A 4 -26.13 -19.58 -7.56
N LEU A 5 -25.40 -19.96 -6.52
CA LEU A 5 -24.07 -19.42 -6.24
C LEU A 5 -23.04 -20.13 -7.10
N ASN A 6 -22.46 -19.42 -8.07
CA ASN A 6 -21.46 -19.96 -8.98
C ASN A 6 -20.03 -19.54 -8.62
N TYR A 7 -19.84 -18.36 -8.04
CA TYR A 7 -18.52 -17.83 -7.73
C TYR A 7 -18.47 -17.22 -6.35
N ILE A 8 -17.32 -17.40 -5.69
CA ILE A 8 -16.96 -16.75 -4.44
C ILE A 8 -15.63 -16.02 -4.71
N VAL A 9 -15.67 -14.70 -4.71
CA VAL A 9 -14.48 -13.87 -4.95
C VAL A 9 -13.89 -13.41 -3.61
N ILE A 10 -12.62 -13.68 -3.40
CA ILE A 10 -11.87 -13.27 -2.20
C ILE A 10 -10.74 -12.36 -2.66
N ASP A 11 -10.91 -11.08 -2.41
CA ASP A 11 -9.88 -10.08 -2.67
C ASP A 11 -8.97 -9.90 -1.46
N GLU A 12 -7.73 -9.47 -1.71
CA GLU A 12 -6.72 -9.22 -0.65
C GLU A 12 -6.52 -10.44 0.28
N LEU A 13 -6.41 -11.63 -0.31
CA LEU A 13 -6.29 -12.90 0.44
C LEU A 13 -5.19 -12.84 1.51
N HIS A 14 -4.09 -12.11 1.26
CA HIS A 14 -2.99 -11.94 2.20
C HIS A 14 -3.38 -11.26 3.52
N SER A 15 -4.51 -10.57 3.57
CA SER A 15 -5.03 -9.92 4.77
C SER A 15 -5.70 -10.91 5.74
N TYR A 16 -6.12 -12.07 5.26
CA TYR A 16 -6.84 -13.07 6.06
C TYR A 16 -5.88 -14.02 6.79
N ARG A 17 -5.23 -13.50 7.85
CA ARG A 17 -4.25 -14.24 8.66
C ARG A 17 -4.68 -14.35 10.12
N GLY A 18 -4.06 -15.27 10.84
CA GLY A 18 -4.29 -15.46 12.28
C GLY A 18 -5.74 -15.80 12.61
N ALA A 19 -6.26 -15.28 13.71
CA ALA A 19 -7.62 -15.54 14.18
C ALA A 19 -8.69 -15.14 13.16
N PHE A 20 -8.51 -13.99 12.49
CA PHE A 20 -9.44 -13.51 11.48
C PHE A 20 -9.56 -14.47 10.29
N GLY A 21 -8.42 -14.93 9.76
CA GLY A 21 -8.40 -15.95 8.71
C GLY A 21 -9.04 -17.26 9.14
N GLY A 22 -8.80 -17.70 10.38
CA GLY A 22 -9.43 -18.89 10.96
C GLY A 22 -10.95 -18.78 11.04
N HIS A 23 -11.50 -17.62 11.42
CA HIS A 23 -12.95 -17.39 11.42
C HIS A 23 -13.54 -17.43 10.00
N LEU A 24 -12.86 -16.78 9.04
CA LEU A 24 -13.30 -16.80 7.64
C LEU A 24 -13.30 -18.22 7.06
N ALA A 25 -12.26 -19.00 7.33
CA ALA A 25 -12.19 -20.39 6.91
C ALA A 25 -13.37 -21.24 7.44
N ASN A 26 -13.78 -21.01 8.69
CA ASN A 26 -14.96 -21.67 9.26
C ASN A 26 -16.27 -21.24 8.58
N ILE A 27 -16.40 -19.96 8.22
CA ILE A 27 -17.54 -19.45 7.46
C ILE A 27 -17.61 -20.15 6.09
N PHE A 28 -16.50 -20.25 5.36
CA PHE A 28 -16.48 -20.92 4.06
C PHE A 28 -16.79 -22.41 4.15
N ARG A 29 -16.30 -23.12 5.18
CA ARG A 29 -16.67 -24.51 5.41
C ARG A 29 -18.17 -24.69 5.63
N ARG A 30 -18.78 -23.79 6.38
CA ARG A 30 -20.24 -23.78 6.60
C ARG A 30 -20.99 -23.46 5.30
N MET A 31 -20.54 -22.45 4.56
CA MET A 31 -21.12 -22.04 3.30
C MET A 31 -21.08 -23.17 2.26
N LYS A 32 -19.96 -23.87 2.11
CA LYS A 32 -19.83 -25.04 1.22
C LYS A 32 -20.84 -26.14 1.56
N ARG A 33 -21.10 -26.41 2.85
CA ARG A 33 -22.12 -27.40 3.25
C ARG A 33 -23.52 -26.94 2.85
N ILE A 34 -23.83 -25.64 2.99
CA ILE A 34 -25.11 -25.10 2.57
C ILE A 34 -25.26 -25.17 1.05
N CYS A 35 -24.22 -24.79 0.31
CA CYS A 35 -24.19 -24.93 -1.15
C CYS A 35 -24.43 -26.37 -1.58
N GLY A 36 -23.74 -27.34 -0.96
CA GLY A 36 -23.93 -28.76 -1.25
C GLY A 36 -25.37 -29.24 -0.99
N TYR A 37 -26.03 -28.73 0.06
CA TYR A 37 -27.45 -29.01 0.30
C TYR A 37 -28.34 -28.51 -0.84
N TYR A 38 -28.03 -27.38 -1.44
CA TYR A 38 -28.74 -26.80 -2.58
C TYR A 38 -28.21 -27.24 -3.95
N HIS A 39 -27.33 -28.26 -4.00
CA HIS A 39 -26.72 -28.80 -5.22
C HIS A 39 -25.93 -27.76 -6.03
N SER A 40 -25.31 -26.78 -5.38
CA SER A 40 -24.38 -25.85 -5.99
C SER A 40 -22.96 -26.09 -5.50
N ASP A 41 -21.98 -25.88 -6.39
CA ASP A 41 -20.54 -26.01 -6.09
C ASP A 41 -19.81 -24.76 -6.61
N PRO A 42 -19.77 -23.70 -5.80
CA PRO A 42 -19.21 -22.43 -6.23
C PRO A 42 -17.68 -22.50 -6.39
N GLN A 43 -17.18 -21.95 -7.48
CA GLN A 43 -15.77 -21.78 -7.72
C GLN A 43 -15.22 -20.60 -6.91
N PHE A 44 -14.08 -20.82 -6.24
CA PHE A 44 -13.35 -19.76 -5.53
C PHE A 44 -12.38 -19.06 -6.49
N LEU A 45 -12.45 -17.72 -6.50
CA LEU A 45 -11.52 -16.84 -7.20
C LEU A 45 -10.83 -15.99 -6.14
N CYS A 46 -9.51 -16.13 -6.02
CA CYS A 46 -8.73 -15.41 -5.00
C CYS A 46 -7.74 -14.48 -5.66
N SER A 47 -7.69 -13.22 -5.22
CA SER A 47 -6.61 -12.29 -5.56
C SER A 47 -5.78 -11.96 -4.32
N SER A 48 -4.50 -11.68 -4.51
CA SER A 48 -3.58 -11.37 -3.41
C SER A 48 -2.44 -10.48 -3.88
N ALA A 49 -1.89 -9.66 -2.99
CA ALA A 49 -0.56 -9.11 -3.21
C ALA A 49 0.49 -10.23 -3.24
N THR A 50 1.71 -9.90 -3.64
CA THR A 50 2.83 -10.84 -3.66
C THR A 50 3.13 -11.38 -2.27
N ILE A 51 2.94 -12.68 -2.07
CA ILE A 51 3.26 -13.44 -0.86
C ILE A 51 3.99 -14.71 -1.21
N ALA A 52 4.77 -15.24 -0.25
CA ALA A 52 5.60 -16.43 -0.49
C ALA A 52 4.78 -17.73 -0.66
N ASN A 53 3.57 -17.80 -0.09
CA ASN A 53 2.78 -19.02 -0.01
C ASN A 53 1.30 -18.82 -0.36
N PRO A 54 0.97 -18.31 -1.57
CA PRO A 54 -0.41 -17.99 -1.94
C PRO A 54 -1.33 -19.22 -1.98
N VAL A 55 -0.85 -20.33 -2.54
CA VAL A 55 -1.61 -21.59 -2.64
C VAL A 55 -1.94 -22.13 -1.26
N GLU A 56 -0.94 -22.26 -0.37
CA GLU A 56 -1.13 -22.76 0.98
C GLU A 56 -2.14 -21.92 1.78
N LEU A 57 -2.07 -20.60 1.65
CA LEU A 57 -3.01 -19.71 2.34
C LEU A 57 -4.42 -19.88 1.80
N ALA A 58 -4.60 -19.97 0.49
CA ALA A 58 -5.89 -20.20 -0.14
C ALA A 58 -6.48 -21.58 0.26
N GLU A 59 -5.67 -22.63 0.31
CA GLU A 59 -6.08 -23.95 0.79
C GLU A 59 -6.60 -23.91 2.24
N LYS A 60 -5.86 -23.24 3.12
CA LYS A 60 -6.26 -23.12 4.53
C LYS A 60 -7.56 -22.35 4.71
N ILE A 61 -7.78 -21.29 3.93
CA ILE A 61 -8.97 -20.43 4.04
C ILE A 61 -10.16 -21.04 3.31
N CYS A 62 -10.00 -21.42 2.05
CA CYS A 62 -11.11 -21.86 1.19
C CYS A 62 -11.41 -23.36 1.33
N GLY A 63 -10.43 -24.15 1.81
CA GLY A 63 -10.54 -25.62 1.88
C GLY A 63 -10.63 -26.27 0.51
N ILE A 64 -9.91 -25.73 -0.47
CA ILE A 64 -9.74 -26.22 -1.84
C ILE A 64 -8.27 -26.06 -2.25
N THR A 65 -7.80 -26.84 -3.20
CA THR A 65 -6.48 -26.64 -3.82
C THR A 65 -6.63 -25.78 -5.08
N PRO A 66 -6.26 -24.47 -5.04
CA PRO A 66 -6.41 -23.59 -6.17
C PRO A 66 -5.32 -23.79 -7.22
N GLY A 67 -5.62 -23.51 -8.48
CA GLY A 67 -4.61 -23.27 -9.50
C GLY A 67 -3.98 -21.89 -9.29
N LEU A 68 -2.65 -21.81 -9.40
CA LEU A 68 -1.90 -20.57 -9.25
C LEU A 68 -1.66 -19.89 -10.62
N ILE A 69 -1.99 -18.62 -10.72
CA ILE A 69 -1.67 -17.75 -11.85
C ILE A 69 -0.69 -16.69 -11.38
N GLU A 70 0.59 -16.82 -11.74
CA GLU A 70 1.65 -15.88 -11.33
C GLU A 70 2.04 -14.89 -12.43
N ARG A 71 1.81 -15.28 -13.68
CA ARG A 71 2.21 -14.46 -14.83
C ARG A 71 1.05 -13.56 -15.25
N ASP A 72 1.20 -12.27 -14.97
CA ASP A 72 0.19 -11.27 -15.34
C ASP A 72 0.27 -10.85 -16.82
N GLY A 73 1.38 -11.14 -17.50
CA GLY A 73 1.60 -10.79 -18.91
C GLY A 73 1.80 -9.29 -19.16
N SER A 74 1.79 -8.45 -18.15
CA SER A 74 1.99 -7.01 -18.29
C SER A 74 3.46 -6.68 -18.55
N PRO A 75 3.77 -5.73 -19.47
CA PRO A 75 5.12 -5.22 -19.59
C PRO A 75 5.54 -4.50 -18.31
N ALA A 76 6.67 -4.89 -17.75
CA ALA A 76 7.22 -4.27 -16.56
C ALA A 76 8.52 -3.54 -16.90
N PRO A 77 8.65 -2.23 -16.59
CA PRO A 77 9.91 -1.51 -16.73
C PRO A 77 10.94 -2.03 -15.73
N GLU A 78 12.20 -1.72 -16.01
CA GLU A 78 13.27 -1.98 -15.05
C GLU A 78 12.99 -1.25 -13.73
N LYS A 79 13.16 -1.96 -12.61
CA LYS A 79 12.98 -1.41 -11.26
C LYS A 79 14.32 -1.37 -10.53
N VAL A 80 14.73 -0.18 -10.11
CA VAL A 80 15.93 -0.01 -9.29
C VAL A 80 15.54 0.23 -7.84
N TYR A 81 15.98 -0.65 -6.96
CA TYR A 81 15.76 -0.52 -5.51
C TYR A 81 16.99 0.14 -4.86
N LYS A 82 16.78 1.27 -4.17
CA LYS A 82 17.82 1.99 -3.44
C LYS A 82 17.47 2.04 -1.96
N ILE A 83 18.30 1.44 -1.11
CA ILE A 83 18.17 1.51 0.34
C ILE A 83 19.09 2.62 0.82
N LEU A 84 18.51 3.67 1.39
CA LEU A 84 19.25 4.84 1.89
C LEU A 84 19.30 4.80 3.41
N GLN A 85 20.49 4.79 3.97
CA GLN A 85 20.70 4.99 5.39
C GLN A 85 20.78 6.49 5.69
N PRO A 86 19.96 7.03 6.62
CA PRO A 86 20.02 8.44 6.98
C PRO A 86 21.42 8.85 7.47
N PRO A 87 21.88 10.07 7.15
CA PRO A 87 23.17 10.58 7.57
C PRO A 87 23.31 10.64 9.09
N GLU A 88 24.54 10.61 9.56
CA GLU A 88 24.87 10.80 10.96
C GLU A 88 24.80 12.27 11.38
N ILE A 89 24.33 12.49 12.59
CA ILE A 89 24.38 13.80 13.25
C ILE A 89 25.69 13.85 14.01
N LYS A 90 26.63 14.66 13.52
CA LYS A 90 27.94 14.85 14.13
C LYS A 90 28.03 16.19 14.85
N GLY A 91 28.64 16.19 16.03
CA GLY A 91 28.98 17.42 16.75
C GLY A 91 30.34 17.97 16.37
N ALA A 92 30.74 19.06 17.04
CA ALA A 92 31.97 19.80 16.77
C ALA A 92 33.27 18.94 16.86
N ASN A 93 33.23 17.83 17.61
CA ASN A 93 34.37 16.93 17.82
C ASN A 93 34.23 15.61 17.04
N ASP A 94 33.55 15.59 15.93
CA ASP A 94 33.20 14.38 15.15
C ASP A 94 32.45 13.29 15.93
N LYS A 95 31.99 13.59 17.15
CA LYS A 95 31.22 12.66 17.94
C LYS A 95 29.84 12.48 17.31
N VAL A 96 29.48 11.22 17.06
CA VAL A 96 28.17 10.86 16.52
C VAL A 96 27.13 10.88 17.63
N TYR A 97 26.08 11.69 17.48
CA TYR A 97 24.98 11.80 18.41
C TYR A 97 23.74 10.98 18.00
N GLY A 98 23.75 10.46 16.79
CA GLY A 98 22.64 9.68 16.22
C GLY A 98 22.59 9.82 14.71
N ARG A 99 21.40 9.55 14.14
CA ARG A 99 21.13 9.73 12.72
C ARG A 99 19.89 10.58 12.54
N TYR A 100 19.83 11.31 11.43
CA TYR A 100 18.62 11.98 11.02
C TYR A 100 17.47 10.97 10.88
N SER A 101 16.24 11.43 11.10
CA SER A 101 15.08 10.58 10.88
C SER A 101 14.86 10.36 9.38
N ALA A 102 14.26 9.23 9.00
CA ALA A 102 13.85 9.00 7.62
C ALA A 102 12.94 10.13 7.09
N SER A 103 12.06 10.65 7.93
CA SER A 103 11.18 11.78 7.58
C SER A 103 11.98 13.05 7.28
N SER A 104 13.07 13.33 8.01
CA SER A 104 13.91 14.49 7.73
C SER A 104 14.59 14.37 6.36
N VAL A 105 15.09 13.17 6.03
CA VAL A 105 15.72 12.93 4.71
C VAL A 105 14.70 13.06 3.58
N VAL A 106 13.50 12.53 3.77
CA VAL A 106 12.42 12.62 2.77
C VAL A 106 12.03 14.08 2.51
N LYS A 107 11.92 14.91 3.55
CA LYS A 107 11.60 16.34 3.41
C LYS A 107 12.67 17.13 2.62
N GLU A 108 13.92 16.67 2.62
CA GLU A 108 15.00 17.25 1.79
C GLU A 108 14.99 16.71 0.36
N LEU A 109 14.50 15.48 0.17
CA LEU A 109 14.46 14.83 -1.13
C LEU A 109 13.29 15.33 -1.99
N ILE A 110 12.12 15.60 -1.40
CA ILE A 110 10.91 16.02 -2.10
C ILE A 110 11.15 17.27 -2.98
N PRO A 111 11.71 18.39 -2.48
CA PRO A 111 11.96 19.56 -3.30
C PRO A 111 12.84 19.26 -4.52
N LYS A 112 13.88 18.43 -4.35
CA LYS A 112 14.78 18.03 -5.42
C LYS A 112 14.11 17.20 -6.51
N LEU A 113 13.13 16.35 -6.12
CA LEU A 113 12.34 15.58 -7.08
C LEU A 113 11.37 16.46 -7.85
N VAL A 114 10.73 17.41 -7.16
CA VAL A 114 9.86 18.42 -7.80
C VAL A 114 10.62 19.27 -8.79
N GLU A 115 11.82 19.74 -8.41
CA GLU A 115 12.71 20.53 -9.28
C GLU A 115 13.08 19.79 -10.57
N LYS A 116 13.33 18.49 -10.45
CA LYS A 116 13.63 17.63 -11.61
C LYS A 116 12.41 17.25 -12.45
N GLY A 117 11.22 17.59 -12.01
CA GLY A 117 9.97 17.18 -12.68
C GLY A 117 9.65 15.68 -12.56
N GLU A 118 10.24 15.00 -11.57
CA GLU A 118 10.02 13.57 -11.36
C GLU A 118 8.65 13.30 -10.73
N GLN A 119 7.97 12.25 -11.18
CA GLN A 119 6.76 11.75 -10.53
C GLN A 119 7.13 10.80 -9.40
N PHE A 120 6.58 11.01 -8.21
CA PHE A 120 6.91 10.19 -7.05
C PHE A 120 5.75 10.01 -6.10
N LEU A 121 5.82 8.96 -5.29
CA LEU A 121 4.92 8.69 -4.17
C LEU A 121 5.73 8.50 -2.89
N VAL A 122 5.29 9.13 -1.80
CA VAL A 122 5.89 9.00 -0.48
C VAL A 122 4.92 8.31 0.46
N PHE A 123 5.28 7.13 0.94
CA PHE A 123 4.51 6.40 1.93
C PHE A 123 5.00 6.68 3.34
N THR A 124 4.09 6.93 4.26
CA THR A 124 4.39 7.21 5.66
C THR A 124 3.59 6.32 6.61
N HIS A 125 4.05 6.20 7.85
CA HIS A 125 3.41 5.32 8.84
C HIS A 125 2.16 5.92 9.51
N SER A 126 1.89 7.21 9.37
CA SER A 126 0.77 7.85 10.06
C SER A 126 0.20 9.04 9.30
N ARG A 127 -1.10 9.30 9.54
CA ARG A 127 -1.80 10.46 8.98
C ARG A 127 -1.12 11.78 9.34
N ARG A 128 -0.63 11.89 10.59
CA ARG A 128 0.10 13.07 11.07
C ARG A 128 1.42 13.27 10.30
N ALA A 129 2.13 12.18 9.99
CA ALA A 129 3.37 12.27 9.22
C ALA A 129 3.13 12.78 7.79
N VAL A 130 2.02 12.40 7.16
CA VAL A 130 1.61 12.94 5.84
C VAL A 130 1.49 14.45 5.91
N GLU A 131 0.70 14.97 6.88
CA GLU A 131 0.46 16.42 7.02
C GLU A 131 1.75 17.20 7.31
N VAL A 132 2.58 16.69 8.21
CA VAL A 132 3.85 17.36 8.57
C VAL A 132 4.81 17.38 7.38
N ILE A 133 4.99 16.24 6.68
CA ILE A 133 5.87 16.18 5.52
C ILE A 133 5.34 17.09 4.41
N LEU A 134 4.04 17.06 4.13
CA LEU A 134 3.42 17.90 3.12
C LEU A 134 3.64 19.40 3.41
N LYS A 135 3.32 19.83 4.63
CA LYS A 135 3.48 21.23 5.04
C LYS A 135 4.93 21.68 4.90
N GLU A 136 5.86 20.99 5.56
CA GLU A 136 7.27 21.39 5.53
C GLU A 136 7.90 21.31 4.12
N SER A 137 7.42 20.39 3.26
CA SER A 137 7.88 20.33 1.88
C SER A 137 7.33 21.51 1.05
N ARG A 138 6.10 21.93 1.29
CA ARG A 138 5.52 23.13 0.68
C ARG A 138 6.27 24.38 1.10
N ASP A 139 6.49 24.57 2.40
CA ASP A 139 7.24 25.71 2.94
C ASP A 139 8.62 25.81 2.28
N ARG A 140 9.34 24.70 2.13
CA ARG A 140 10.67 24.65 1.47
C ARG A 140 10.62 24.94 -0.03
N LEU A 141 9.57 24.51 -0.72
CA LEU A 141 9.38 24.79 -2.16
C LEU A 141 9.04 26.27 -2.36
N GLU A 142 8.30 26.88 -1.45
CA GLU A 142 8.00 28.30 -1.44
C GLU A 142 9.27 29.14 -1.22
N ASP A 143 10.06 28.80 -0.19
CA ASP A 143 11.32 29.45 0.12
C ASP A 143 12.34 29.36 -1.06
N ALA A 144 12.29 28.24 -1.79
CA ALA A 144 13.13 28.02 -2.97
C ALA A 144 12.60 28.68 -4.25
N GLY A 145 11.44 29.37 -4.20
CA GLY A 145 10.86 30.04 -5.36
C GLY A 145 10.19 29.11 -6.37
N PHE A 146 9.98 27.82 -6.02
CA PHE A 146 9.33 26.84 -6.90
C PHE A 146 7.80 26.93 -6.89
N LEU A 147 7.21 27.59 -5.92
CA LEU A 147 5.80 27.92 -5.87
C LEU A 147 5.61 29.28 -6.53
N GLY A 148 5.53 29.31 -7.85
CA GLY A 148 5.12 30.50 -8.60
C GLY A 148 3.67 30.87 -8.33
N GLU A 149 3.23 32.03 -8.86
CA GLU A 149 1.91 32.62 -8.70
C GLU A 149 0.78 31.62 -8.57
N LYS A 150 -0.20 31.91 -7.69
CA LYS A 150 -1.41 31.14 -7.36
C LYS A 150 -1.78 30.05 -8.38
N GLY A 151 -1.44 28.79 -8.09
CA GLY A 151 -1.77 27.64 -8.91
C GLY A 151 -0.70 26.55 -9.01
N GLN A 152 0.54 26.81 -8.62
CA GLN A 152 1.61 25.79 -8.64
C GLN A 152 1.81 25.08 -7.28
N THR A 153 1.00 25.38 -6.27
CA THR A 153 0.92 24.61 -5.02
C THR A 153 0.48 23.16 -5.22
N ASP A 154 -0.07 22.83 -6.40
CA ASP A 154 -0.63 21.51 -6.72
C ASP A 154 0.40 20.49 -7.17
N LYS A 155 1.70 20.83 -7.20
CA LYS A 155 2.76 19.87 -7.55
C LYS A 155 2.94 18.76 -6.53
N ILE A 156 2.56 19.00 -5.27
CA ILE A 156 2.57 17.99 -4.21
C ILE A 156 1.25 18.00 -3.46
N ALA A 157 0.66 16.82 -3.31
CA ALA A 157 -0.60 16.62 -2.60
C ALA A 157 -0.44 15.55 -1.51
N GLY A 158 -1.16 15.68 -0.42
CA GLY A 158 -1.25 14.67 0.62
C GLY A 158 -2.45 13.77 0.36
N TYR A 159 -2.28 12.46 0.55
CA TYR A 159 -3.39 11.52 0.52
C TYR A 159 -3.39 10.68 1.80
N ARG A 160 -4.52 10.64 2.49
CA ARG A 160 -4.68 9.84 3.71
C ARG A 160 -6.12 9.37 3.91
N GLY A 161 -6.29 8.33 4.70
CA GLY A 161 -7.62 7.94 5.15
C GLY A 161 -8.27 9.02 6.00
N GLY A 162 -9.56 9.28 5.77
CA GLY A 162 -10.35 10.29 6.46
C GLY A 162 -10.68 11.54 5.62
N TYR A 163 -10.14 11.65 4.42
CA TYR A 163 -10.63 12.65 3.47
C TYR A 163 -12.05 12.31 2.99
N THR A 164 -12.88 13.33 2.86
CA THR A 164 -14.20 13.20 2.25
C THR A 164 -14.09 12.83 0.76
N PRO A 165 -15.17 12.31 0.13
CA PRO A 165 -15.14 12.02 -1.30
C PRO A 165 -14.83 13.24 -2.19
N LEU A 166 -15.13 14.46 -1.73
CA LEU A 166 -14.79 15.70 -2.44
C LEU A 166 -13.29 15.98 -2.33
N GLU A 167 -12.71 15.96 -1.12
CA GLU A 167 -11.27 16.17 -0.90
C GLU A 167 -10.37 15.13 -1.57
N ARG A 168 -10.92 13.98 -2.01
CA ARG A 168 -10.17 12.95 -2.75
C ARG A 168 -10.12 13.20 -4.26
N ARG A 169 -10.95 14.10 -4.76
CA ARG A 169 -11.06 14.41 -6.19
C ARG A 169 -10.34 15.68 -6.59
N GLU A 170 -9.97 16.49 -5.60
CA GLU A 170 -9.08 17.64 -5.76
C GLU A 170 -7.60 17.19 -5.68
#